data_798a186fac8b32dc03577c835ae44f4f
#
_entry.id   798a186fac8b32dc03577c835ae44f4f
#
_cell.length_a   1.000
_cell.length_b   1.000
_cell.length_c   1.000
_cell.angle_alpha   90.00
_cell.angle_beta   90.00
_cell.angle_gamma   90.00
#
_symmetry.space_group_name_H-M   'P 1'
#
loop_
_entity.id
_entity.type
_entity.pdbx_description
1 polymer ?
#
loop_
_entity_poly.entity_id
_entity_poly.type
_entity_poly.pdbx_seq_one_letter_code
_entity_poly.pdbx_strand_id
1 'polypeptide(L)'
;DLVALNDEALLSEIIAKSCAIKAAIVSADQFENGERRLLNYGHTIGHAFETLEAYQGLYHGEAVLYGMKCANFISHHKGLLSKADYLRAKAVLDRFELPPLSKMAAEDILKVVAHDKKYINGKLNFIVLDAIGNGLVSTDVTAEDITASLGEVA
;
A
#
# COMPACT_ATOMS: atom_id res chain seq x y z
N ASP A 1 12.46 3.83 -19.54
CA ASP A 1 11.21 3.31 -18.99
C ASP A 1 11.49 2.54 -17.72
N LEU A 2 11.00 3.02 -16.59
CA LEU A 2 11.19 2.43 -15.26
C LEU A 2 10.71 0.97 -15.17
N VAL A 3 9.62 0.66 -15.87
CA VAL A 3 9.02 -0.68 -15.86
C VAL A 3 9.87 -1.68 -16.63
N ALA A 4 10.58 -1.22 -17.64
CA ALA A 4 11.48 -2.08 -18.42
C ALA A 4 12.82 -2.35 -17.70
N LEU A 5 13.13 -1.63 -16.60
CA LEU A 5 14.37 -1.74 -15.81
C LEU A 5 15.66 -1.70 -16.65
N ASN A 6 15.59 -1.08 -17.86
CA ASN A 6 16.68 -1.09 -18.83
C ASN A 6 17.59 0.15 -18.73
N ASP A 7 17.27 1.09 -17.83
CA ASP A 7 18.06 2.29 -17.57
C ASP A 7 18.71 2.18 -16.18
N GLU A 8 19.95 1.69 -16.15
CA GLU A 8 20.70 1.50 -14.90
C GLU A 8 20.94 2.83 -14.15
N ALA A 9 21.12 3.94 -14.85
CA ALA A 9 21.34 5.24 -14.23
C ALA A 9 20.07 5.72 -13.53
N LEU A 10 18.92 5.63 -14.20
CA LEU A 10 17.63 5.98 -13.64
C LEU A 10 17.26 5.06 -12.48
N LEU A 11 17.50 3.76 -12.60
CA LEU A 11 17.25 2.80 -11.52
C LEU A 11 18.10 3.11 -10.29
N SER A 12 19.39 3.39 -10.48
CA SER A 12 20.31 3.78 -9.40
C SER A 12 19.87 5.06 -8.71
N GLU A 13 19.40 6.07 -9.46
CA GLU A 13 18.87 7.31 -8.92
C GLU A 13 17.62 7.07 -8.04
N ILE A 14 16.70 6.22 -8.51
CA ILE A 14 15.47 5.91 -7.77
C ILE A 14 15.77 5.15 -6.50
N ILE A 15 16.66 4.16 -6.56
CA ILE A 15 17.10 3.40 -5.38
C ILE A 15 17.74 4.35 -4.36
N ALA A 16 18.65 5.22 -4.81
CA ALA A 16 19.31 6.18 -3.93
C ALA A 16 18.32 7.14 -3.26
N LYS A 17 17.37 7.69 -4.01
CA LYS A 17 16.31 8.56 -3.48
C LYS A 17 15.40 7.80 -2.49
N SER A 18 15.00 6.58 -2.81
CA SER A 18 14.17 5.76 -1.93
C SER A 18 14.89 5.45 -0.61
N CYS A 19 16.17 5.11 -0.67
CA CYS A 19 17.00 4.90 0.53
C CYS A 19 17.13 6.17 1.35
N ALA A 20 17.36 7.33 0.72
CA ALA A 20 17.48 8.61 1.40
C ALA A 20 16.18 9.02 2.12
N ILE A 21 15.03 8.85 1.46
CA ILE A 21 13.71 9.12 2.06
C ILE A 21 13.50 8.20 3.26
N LYS A 22 13.72 6.90 3.10
CA LYS A 22 13.57 5.94 4.19
C LYS A 22 14.50 6.26 5.36
N ALA A 23 15.76 6.59 5.09
CA ALA A 23 16.74 6.95 6.12
C ALA A 23 16.31 8.20 6.89
N ALA A 24 15.82 9.24 6.22
CA ALA A 24 15.32 10.45 6.85
C ALA A 24 14.14 10.16 7.79
N ILE A 25 13.15 9.41 7.31
CA ILE A 25 11.96 9.03 8.11
C ILE A 25 12.35 8.17 9.32
N VAL A 26 13.21 7.18 9.14
CA VAL A 26 13.67 6.30 10.24
C VAL A 26 14.51 7.07 11.26
N SER A 27 15.33 8.03 10.83
CA SER A 27 16.12 8.87 11.73
C SER A 27 15.25 9.82 12.55
N ALA A 28 14.15 10.31 11.98
CA ALA A 28 13.20 11.17 12.67
C ALA A 28 12.30 10.39 13.64
N ASP A 29 11.99 9.13 13.34
CA ASP A 29 11.10 8.30 14.15
C ASP A 29 11.62 6.86 14.24
N GLN A 30 12.61 6.64 15.11
CA GLN A 30 13.26 5.34 15.29
C GLN A 30 12.30 4.24 15.77
N PHE A 31 11.29 4.60 16.58
CA PHE A 31 10.41 3.64 17.26
C PHE A 31 9.03 3.48 16.61
N GLU A 32 8.81 4.08 15.42
CA GLU A 32 7.55 3.96 14.67
C GLU A 32 6.31 4.47 15.46
N ASN A 33 6.48 5.54 16.22
CA ASN A 33 5.38 6.15 16.98
C ASN A 33 4.61 7.23 16.19
N GLY A 34 5.15 7.68 15.07
CA GLY A 34 4.64 8.78 14.25
C GLY A 34 4.82 8.55 12.75
N GLU A 35 5.66 9.39 12.15
CA GLU A 35 5.85 9.52 10.71
C GLU A 35 6.35 8.23 10.02
N ARG A 36 7.12 7.41 10.73
CA ARG A 36 7.62 6.14 10.19
C ARG A 36 6.50 5.17 9.80
N ARG A 37 5.30 5.31 10.40
CA ARG A 37 4.13 4.52 10.00
C ARG A 37 3.76 4.71 8.53
N LEU A 38 4.11 5.85 7.92
CA LEU A 38 3.87 6.12 6.49
C LEU A 38 4.59 5.11 5.57
N LEU A 39 5.70 4.51 6.04
CA LEU A 39 6.39 3.45 5.31
C LEU A 39 5.55 2.17 5.16
N ASN A 40 4.44 2.07 5.89
CA ASN A 40 3.48 0.97 5.75
C ASN A 40 2.38 1.23 4.70
N TYR A 41 2.55 2.22 3.83
CA TYR A 41 1.63 2.45 2.71
C TYR A 41 1.51 1.19 1.83
N GLY A 42 0.29 0.72 1.62
CA GLY A 42 -0.01 -0.52 0.91
C GLY A 42 0.20 -1.82 1.73
N HIS A 43 0.92 -1.79 2.85
CA HIS A 43 1.30 -3.00 3.58
C HIS A 43 0.14 -3.69 4.30
N THR A 44 -0.89 -2.98 4.73
CA THR A 44 -2.00 -3.58 5.49
C THR A 44 -2.73 -4.64 4.67
N ILE A 45 -3.14 -4.30 3.46
CA ILE A 45 -3.80 -5.24 2.55
C ILE A 45 -2.76 -6.13 1.87
N GLY A 46 -1.58 -5.61 1.54
CA GLY A 46 -0.48 -6.39 0.98
C GLY A 46 -0.10 -7.60 1.84
N HIS A 47 0.08 -7.43 3.15
CA HIS A 47 0.35 -8.54 4.07
C HIS A 47 -0.82 -9.54 4.17
N ALA A 48 -2.06 -9.08 3.99
CA ALA A 48 -3.18 -10.00 3.93
C ALA A 48 -3.09 -10.91 2.70
N PHE A 49 -2.74 -10.35 1.53
CA PHE A 49 -2.51 -11.14 0.33
C PHE A 49 -1.34 -12.11 0.49
N GLU A 50 -0.18 -11.67 1.00
CA GLU A 50 0.96 -12.56 1.27
C GLU A 50 0.57 -13.73 2.18
N THR A 51 -0.18 -13.44 3.24
CA THR A 51 -0.61 -14.46 4.21
C THR A 51 -1.53 -15.48 3.56
N LEU A 52 -2.50 -15.03 2.77
CA LEU A 52 -3.48 -15.90 2.13
C LEU A 52 -2.88 -16.69 0.95
N GLU A 53 -1.88 -16.14 0.27
CA GLU A 53 -1.06 -16.84 -0.73
C GLU A 53 -0.01 -17.78 -0.09
N ALA A 54 -0.01 -17.93 1.24
CA ALA A 54 0.94 -18.74 2.00
C ALA A 54 2.42 -18.40 1.71
N TYR A 55 2.69 -17.15 1.35
CA TYR A 55 4.03 -16.63 0.98
C TYR A 55 4.68 -17.37 -0.22
N GLN A 56 3.88 -18.00 -1.08
CA GLN A 56 4.37 -18.78 -2.23
C GLN A 56 3.93 -18.20 -3.58
N GLY A 57 2.89 -17.39 -3.60
CA GLY A 57 2.29 -16.85 -4.83
C GLY A 57 2.78 -15.46 -5.22
N LEU A 58 3.23 -14.65 -4.25
CA LEU A 58 3.61 -13.25 -4.44
C LEU A 58 4.94 -12.93 -3.77
N TYR A 59 5.78 -12.15 -4.43
CA TYR A 59 6.85 -11.45 -3.76
C TYR A 59 6.28 -10.28 -2.93
N HIS A 60 6.97 -9.94 -1.83
CA HIS A 60 6.55 -8.84 -0.95
C HIS A 60 6.22 -7.54 -1.70
N GLY A 61 7.07 -7.12 -2.64
CA GLY A 61 6.83 -5.91 -3.43
C GLY A 61 5.57 -5.97 -4.29
N GLU A 62 5.25 -7.14 -4.85
CA GLU A 62 4.04 -7.35 -5.64
C GLU A 62 2.78 -7.25 -4.76
N ALA A 63 2.81 -7.88 -3.59
CA ALA A 63 1.72 -7.78 -2.61
C ALA A 63 1.51 -6.34 -2.14
N VAL A 64 2.59 -5.60 -1.89
CA VAL A 64 2.53 -4.18 -1.51
C VAL A 64 1.97 -3.33 -2.65
N LEU A 65 2.31 -3.60 -3.92
CA LEU A 65 1.74 -2.89 -5.07
C LEU A 65 0.21 -3.09 -5.16
N TYR A 66 -0.29 -4.30 -4.93
CA TYR A 66 -1.71 -4.56 -4.81
C TYR A 66 -2.34 -3.77 -3.66
N GLY A 67 -1.69 -3.79 -2.50
CA GLY A 67 -2.14 -3.01 -1.35
C GLY A 67 -2.14 -1.49 -1.59
N MET A 68 -1.20 -0.97 -2.39
CA MET A 68 -1.18 0.44 -2.82
C MET A 68 -2.37 0.78 -3.73
N LYS A 69 -2.75 -0.12 -4.67
CA LYS A 69 -3.95 0.07 -5.50
C LYS A 69 -5.19 0.20 -4.63
N CYS A 70 -5.36 -0.70 -3.65
CA CYS A 70 -6.46 -0.63 -2.68
C CYS A 70 -6.41 0.65 -1.84
N ALA A 71 -5.26 1.03 -1.31
CA ALA A 71 -5.12 2.24 -0.48
C ALA A 71 -5.42 3.52 -1.27
N ASN A 72 -5.03 3.60 -2.54
CA ASN A 72 -5.38 4.72 -3.42
C ASN A 72 -6.88 4.81 -3.66
N PHE A 73 -7.53 3.67 -3.93
CA PHE A 73 -8.98 3.63 -4.07
C PHE A 73 -9.68 4.12 -2.80
N ILE A 74 -9.30 3.59 -1.63
CA ILE A 74 -9.86 4.00 -0.34
C ILE A 74 -9.67 5.50 -0.12
N SER A 75 -8.47 6.02 -0.38
CA SER A 75 -8.16 7.45 -0.22
C SER A 75 -9.07 8.32 -1.11
N HIS A 76 -9.28 7.91 -2.36
CA HIS A 76 -10.18 8.60 -3.28
C HIS A 76 -11.65 8.43 -2.91
N HIS A 77 -12.07 7.21 -2.57
CA HIS A 77 -13.46 6.91 -2.19
C HIS A 77 -13.92 7.70 -0.96
N LYS A 78 -13.01 7.90 -0.01
CA LYS A 78 -13.22 8.73 1.18
C LYS A 78 -13.12 10.24 0.89
N GLY A 79 -12.86 10.66 -0.34
CA GLY A 79 -12.75 12.06 -0.71
C GLY A 79 -11.46 12.75 -0.24
N LEU A 80 -10.47 11.99 0.22
CA LEU A 80 -9.17 12.51 0.65
C LEU A 80 -8.29 12.80 -0.55
N LEU A 81 -8.12 11.82 -1.43
CA LEU A 81 -7.29 11.94 -2.64
C LEU A 81 -8.12 12.46 -3.81
N SER A 82 -7.63 13.50 -4.49
CA SER A 82 -8.28 14.03 -5.68
C SER A 82 -8.43 12.97 -6.79
N LYS A 83 -9.46 13.07 -7.63
CA LYS A 83 -9.63 12.17 -8.78
C LYS A 83 -8.43 12.22 -9.73
N ALA A 84 -7.84 13.39 -9.91
CA ALA A 84 -6.68 13.56 -10.79
C ALA A 84 -5.46 12.79 -10.25
N ASP A 85 -5.17 12.92 -8.94
CA ASP A 85 -4.06 12.22 -8.30
C ASP A 85 -4.32 10.70 -8.23
N TYR A 86 -5.55 10.28 -7.94
CA TYR A 86 -5.92 8.87 -7.98
C TYR A 86 -5.66 8.25 -9.34
N LEU A 87 -6.15 8.88 -10.44
CA LEU A 87 -5.95 8.37 -11.78
C LEU A 87 -4.48 8.37 -12.19
N ARG A 88 -3.72 9.37 -11.77
CA ARG A 88 -2.27 9.45 -12.02
C ARG A 88 -1.52 8.34 -11.29
N ALA A 89 -1.81 8.10 -10.01
CA ALA A 89 -1.21 7.02 -9.24
C ALA A 89 -1.58 5.65 -9.82
N LYS A 90 -2.87 5.45 -10.15
CA LYS A 90 -3.37 4.23 -10.79
C LYS A 90 -2.64 3.95 -12.10
N ALA A 91 -2.50 4.94 -12.97
CA ALA A 91 -1.81 4.79 -14.26
C ALA A 91 -0.33 4.36 -14.11
N VAL A 92 0.33 4.75 -13.03
CA VAL A 92 1.69 4.30 -12.73
C VAL A 92 1.69 2.85 -12.23
N LEU A 93 0.81 2.52 -11.27
CA LEU A 93 0.75 1.19 -10.68
C LEU A 93 0.28 0.12 -11.69
N ASP A 94 -0.58 0.48 -12.64
CA ASP A 94 -1.08 -0.43 -13.68
C ASP A 94 -0.02 -0.78 -14.75
N ARG A 95 1.14 -0.09 -14.75
CA ARG A 95 2.25 -0.46 -15.63
C ARG A 95 3.06 -1.66 -15.14
N PHE A 96 2.91 -2.04 -13.88
CA PHE A 96 3.57 -3.22 -13.35
C PHE A 96 2.75 -4.46 -13.68
N GLU A 97 3.37 -5.42 -14.37
CA GLU A 97 2.78 -6.73 -14.59
C GLU A 97 2.88 -7.54 -13.30
N LEU A 98 1.75 -7.69 -12.62
CA LEU A 98 1.67 -8.43 -11.37
C LEU A 98 1.11 -9.84 -11.63
N PRO A 99 1.61 -10.87 -10.90
CA PRO A 99 1.01 -12.20 -10.95
C PRO A 99 -0.45 -12.14 -10.52
N PRO A 100 -1.36 -12.89 -11.16
CA PRO A 100 -2.77 -12.89 -10.75
C PRO A 100 -2.93 -13.36 -9.31
N LEU A 101 -3.79 -12.67 -8.54
CA LEU A 101 -4.17 -13.12 -7.21
C LEU A 101 -5.03 -14.37 -7.29
N SER A 102 -4.84 -15.28 -6.34
CA SER A 102 -5.78 -16.37 -6.11
C SER A 102 -7.15 -15.80 -5.72
N LYS A 103 -8.20 -16.55 -6.01
CA LYS A 103 -9.54 -16.12 -5.64
C LYS A 103 -9.71 -16.17 -4.11
N MET A 104 -9.79 -15.01 -3.49
CA MET A 104 -9.91 -14.85 -2.03
C MET A 104 -11.26 -14.25 -1.67
N ALA A 105 -11.84 -14.74 -0.58
CA ALA A 105 -13.05 -14.12 -0.03
C ALA A 105 -12.66 -12.85 0.75
N ALA A 106 -13.49 -11.80 0.63
CA ALA A 106 -13.26 -10.55 1.36
C ALA A 106 -13.19 -10.77 2.88
N GLU A 107 -14.01 -11.70 3.40
CA GLU A 107 -14.04 -12.08 4.81
C GLU A 107 -12.70 -12.62 5.30
N ASP A 108 -11.97 -13.37 4.47
CA ASP A 108 -10.68 -13.93 4.86
C ASP A 108 -9.59 -12.84 4.88
N ILE A 109 -9.64 -11.92 3.92
CA ILE A 109 -8.77 -10.73 3.92
C ILE A 109 -9.03 -9.89 5.17
N LEU A 110 -10.28 -9.62 5.52
CA LEU A 110 -10.65 -8.86 6.71
C LEU A 110 -10.21 -9.55 8.00
N LYS A 111 -10.30 -10.89 8.10
CA LYS A 111 -9.79 -11.64 9.25
C LYS A 111 -8.28 -11.43 9.43
N VAL A 112 -7.50 -11.51 8.34
CA VAL A 112 -6.04 -11.31 8.42
C VAL A 112 -5.74 -9.87 8.83
N VAL A 113 -6.39 -8.88 8.21
CA VAL A 113 -6.24 -7.46 8.57
C VAL A 113 -6.55 -7.20 10.04
N ALA A 114 -7.60 -7.83 10.59
CA ALA A 114 -7.98 -7.69 11.99
C ALA A 114 -6.95 -8.24 12.98
N HIS A 115 -6.13 -9.22 12.56
CA HIS A 115 -5.06 -9.81 13.38
C HIS A 115 -3.70 -9.09 13.20
N ASP A 116 -3.60 -8.12 12.28
CA ASP A 116 -2.36 -7.36 12.08
C ASP A 116 -2.07 -6.49 13.32
N LYS A 117 -0.78 -6.41 13.72
CA LYS A 117 -0.27 -5.58 14.83
C LYS A 117 -0.60 -4.08 14.69
N LYS A 118 -1.11 -3.64 13.54
CA LYS A 118 -1.59 -2.27 13.29
C LYS A 118 -2.92 -1.96 13.97
N TYR A 119 -3.56 -2.94 14.58
CA TYR A 119 -4.70 -2.74 15.46
C TYR A 119 -4.20 -2.24 16.82
N ILE A 120 -4.23 -0.93 17.03
CA ILE A 120 -3.86 -0.30 18.30
C ILE A 120 -5.14 0.20 18.95
N ASN A 121 -5.40 -0.22 20.20
CA ASN A 121 -6.61 0.17 20.95
C ASN A 121 -7.93 -0.12 20.21
N GLY A 122 -8.01 -1.23 19.45
CA GLY A 122 -9.22 -1.60 18.71
C GLY A 122 -9.45 -0.80 17.42
N LYS A 123 -8.48 0.01 16.98
CA LYS A 123 -8.55 0.77 15.73
C LYS A 123 -7.42 0.37 14.79
N LEU A 124 -7.77 0.17 13.52
CA LEU A 124 -6.82 -0.08 12.45
C LEU A 124 -6.10 1.23 12.08
N ASN A 125 -4.76 1.24 12.16
CA ASN A 125 -3.97 2.34 11.60
C ASN A 125 -3.69 2.03 10.13
N PHE A 126 -4.40 2.69 9.25
CA PHE A 126 -4.29 2.51 7.80
C PHE A 126 -3.62 3.74 7.17
N ILE A 127 -2.76 3.53 6.19
CA ILE A 127 -2.13 4.65 5.49
C ILE A 127 -2.95 5.00 4.25
N VAL A 128 -3.45 6.22 4.22
CA VAL A 128 -4.16 6.84 3.10
C VAL A 128 -3.34 8.01 2.54
N LEU A 129 -3.73 8.51 1.38
CA LEU A 129 -3.11 9.69 0.76
C LEU A 129 -4.14 10.82 0.68
N ASP A 130 -3.71 12.06 0.92
CA ASP A 130 -4.45 13.27 0.59
C ASP A 130 -3.91 13.95 -0.68
N ALA A 131 -2.65 13.65 -1.04
CA ALA A 131 -2.02 14.03 -2.29
C ALA A 131 -0.93 13.00 -2.66
N ILE A 132 -0.49 12.98 -3.93
CA ILE A 132 0.70 12.21 -4.30
C ILE A 132 1.91 12.77 -3.54
N GLY A 133 2.58 11.91 -2.77
CA GLY A 133 3.71 12.28 -1.93
C GLY A 133 3.35 12.70 -0.51
N ASN A 134 2.07 12.76 -0.16
CA ASN A 134 1.63 13.06 1.20
C ASN A 134 0.74 11.94 1.75
N GLY A 135 1.26 11.19 2.71
CA GLY A 135 0.56 10.10 3.39
C GLY A 135 0.04 10.52 4.75
N LEU A 136 -1.07 9.94 5.16
CA LEU A 136 -1.70 10.16 6.45
C LEU A 136 -2.03 8.83 7.14
N VAL A 137 -1.91 8.79 8.46
CA VAL A 137 -2.43 7.67 9.24
C VAL A 137 -3.91 7.92 9.50
N SER A 138 -4.77 7.06 8.98
CA SER A 138 -6.21 7.10 9.22
C SER A 138 -6.65 5.96 10.13
N THR A 139 -7.56 6.25 11.06
CA THR A 139 -8.23 5.25 11.90
C THR A 139 -9.69 5.04 11.50
N ASP A 140 -10.12 5.66 10.39
CA ASP A 140 -11.51 5.70 9.94
C ASP A 140 -11.77 4.80 8.73
N VAL A 141 -10.79 3.97 8.35
CA VAL A 141 -10.96 2.97 7.29
C VAL A 141 -11.74 1.79 7.85
N THR A 142 -12.87 1.50 7.22
CA THR A 142 -13.80 0.44 7.64
C THR A 142 -13.60 -0.86 6.85
N ALA A 143 -14.25 -1.93 7.31
CA ALA A 143 -14.28 -3.19 6.59
C ALA A 143 -14.96 -3.06 5.20
N GLU A 144 -15.97 -2.19 5.10
CA GLU A 144 -16.64 -1.87 3.85
C GLU A 144 -15.72 -1.16 2.87
N ASP A 145 -14.89 -0.20 3.34
CA ASP A 145 -13.90 0.49 2.52
C ASP A 145 -12.89 -0.51 1.94
N ILE A 146 -12.39 -1.43 2.78
CA ILE A 146 -11.45 -2.47 2.35
C ILE A 146 -12.12 -3.39 1.32
N THR A 147 -13.33 -3.89 1.61
CA THR A 147 -14.06 -4.77 0.70
C THR A 147 -14.30 -4.10 -0.66
N ALA A 148 -14.72 -2.83 -0.67
CA ALA A 148 -14.92 -2.08 -1.90
C ALA A 148 -13.62 -1.92 -2.71
N SER A 149 -12.47 -1.77 -2.04
CA SER A 149 -11.18 -1.61 -2.70
C SER A 149 -10.68 -2.86 -3.41
N LEU A 150 -11.17 -4.05 -3.04
CA LEU A 150 -10.75 -5.31 -3.66
C LEU A 150 -11.13 -5.39 -5.15
N GLY A 151 -12.13 -4.62 -5.59
CA GLY A 151 -12.46 -4.46 -7.00
C GLY A 151 -11.34 -3.86 -7.88
N GLU A 152 -10.36 -3.19 -7.27
CA GLU A 152 -9.21 -2.63 -8.00
C GLU A 152 -8.14 -3.67 -8.36
N VAL A 153 -8.22 -4.87 -7.77
CA VAL A 153 -7.20 -5.92 -7.88
C VAL A 153 -7.79 -7.27 -8.31
N ALA A 154 -9.12 -7.31 -8.56
CA ALA A 154 -9.87 -8.51 -8.99
C ALA A 154 -9.65 -8.83 -10.48
#